data_d674561ce6bc2d6c56b06fca81aa23e5
#
_entry.id   d674561ce6bc2d6c56b06fca81aa23e5
#
_cell.length_a   1.000
_cell.length_b   1.000
_cell.length_c   1.000
_cell.angle_alpha   90.00
_cell.angle_beta   90.00
_cell.angle_gamma   90.00
#
_symmetry.space_group_name_H-M   'P 1'
#
loop_
_entity.id
_entity.type
_entity.pdbx_description
1 polymer ?
#
loop_
_entity_poly.entity_id
_entity_poly.type
_entity_poly.pdbx_seq_one_letter_code
_entity_poly.pdbx_strand_id
1 'polypeptide(L)'
;MVMIIHGFPNNISALQFEWAWQHPTESRRLKVFPDIQRRKPRESHFDYNFRVLAVMLQIGPWKRLPLTIRWISADYCRDFPIGKTPPVHMPICHGRVKIKKIPKSSDSGISDAMKMGIFCRICYEYIKPDNSVACISPSCRFVGHLKCLAKLWLEPGEYVPIQGSCVSCKKTLLWGDLIRKKNGCSDLENCVEFEDDDGGSFDIS
;
A
#
# COMPACT_ATOMS: atom_id res chain seq x y z
N MET A 1 -6.90 -18.01 -5.06
CA MET A 1 -6.05 -16.96 -4.41
C MET A 1 -6.83 -16.46 -3.21
N VAL A 2 -6.22 -16.44 -2.03
CA VAL A 2 -6.91 -16.15 -0.77
C VAL A 2 -6.65 -14.71 -0.30
N MET A 3 -5.41 -14.26 -0.45
CA MET A 3 -4.94 -12.96 0.02
C MET A 3 -3.84 -12.42 -0.90
N ILE A 4 -3.72 -11.10 -0.98
CA ILE A 4 -2.67 -10.40 -1.73
C ILE A 4 -2.01 -9.36 -0.81
N ILE A 5 -0.70 -9.27 -0.88
CA ILE A 5 0.06 -8.15 -0.34
C ILE A 5 0.54 -7.29 -1.50
N HIS A 6 0.19 -6.01 -1.48
CA HIS A 6 0.55 -5.09 -2.57
C HIS A 6 0.98 -3.72 -2.04
N GLY A 7 1.39 -2.81 -2.92
CA GLY A 7 1.90 -1.49 -2.53
C GLY A 7 3.42 -1.44 -2.43
N PHE A 8 4.12 -2.41 -2.99
CA PHE A 8 5.58 -2.40 -3.06
C PHE A 8 6.10 -1.25 -3.95
N PRO A 9 7.24 -0.65 -3.62
CA PRO A 9 7.79 0.48 -4.39
C PRO A 9 8.28 0.07 -5.77
N ASN A 10 8.64 -1.20 -5.97
CA ASN A 10 9.08 -1.78 -7.23
C ASN A 10 8.96 -3.31 -7.24
N ASN A 11 9.09 -3.92 -8.41
CA ASN A 11 8.98 -5.36 -8.59
C ASN A 11 10.05 -6.15 -7.82
N ILE A 12 11.25 -5.62 -7.69
CA ILE A 12 12.36 -6.28 -6.99
C ILE A 12 12.01 -6.44 -5.51
N SER A 13 11.46 -5.41 -4.87
CA SER A 13 11.05 -5.49 -3.46
C SER A 13 9.89 -6.46 -3.24
N ALA A 14 8.97 -6.57 -4.22
CA ALA A 14 7.89 -7.56 -4.19
C ALA A 14 8.43 -8.99 -4.28
N LEU A 15 9.33 -9.25 -5.23
CA LEU A 15 9.97 -10.56 -5.39
C LEU A 15 10.81 -10.96 -4.17
N GLN A 16 11.54 -10.01 -3.56
CA GLN A 16 12.28 -10.26 -2.33
C GLN A 16 11.37 -10.60 -1.15
N PHE A 17 10.20 -9.96 -1.07
CA PHE A 17 9.19 -10.27 -0.07
C PHE A 17 8.62 -11.67 -0.29
N GLU A 18 8.20 -11.97 -1.51
CA GLU A 18 7.65 -13.28 -1.90
C GLU A 18 8.64 -14.40 -1.59
N TRP A 19 9.89 -14.25 -2.04
CA TRP A 19 10.92 -15.24 -1.78
C TRP A 19 11.12 -15.50 -0.29
N ALA A 20 11.19 -14.44 0.52
CA ALA A 20 11.36 -14.58 1.96
C ALA A 20 10.15 -15.27 2.61
N TRP A 21 8.94 -15.01 2.11
CA TRP A 21 7.72 -15.65 2.57
C TRP A 21 7.69 -17.15 2.27
N GLN A 22 8.13 -17.52 1.08
CA GLN A 22 8.22 -18.93 0.66
C GLN A 22 9.39 -19.69 1.32
N HIS A 23 10.48 -18.98 1.68
CA HIS A 23 11.70 -19.57 2.23
C HIS A 23 12.10 -18.96 3.58
N PRO A 24 11.26 -19.06 4.60
CA PRO A 24 11.50 -18.41 5.90
C PRO A 24 12.74 -18.96 6.62
N THR A 25 13.10 -20.22 6.39
CA THR A 25 14.28 -20.87 6.96
C THR A 25 15.60 -20.39 6.33
N GLU A 26 15.56 -19.98 5.07
CA GLU A 26 16.74 -19.52 4.33
C GLU A 26 16.91 -17.99 4.43
N SER A 27 15.80 -17.27 4.59
CA SER A 27 15.81 -15.82 4.68
C SER A 27 16.60 -15.33 5.89
N ARG A 28 17.68 -14.57 5.64
CA ARG A 28 18.53 -13.99 6.70
C ARG A 28 17.74 -13.18 7.73
N ARG A 29 16.62 -12.59 7.34
CA ARG A 29 15.75 -11.79 8.22
C ARG A 29 14.80 -12.64 9.06
N LEU A 30 14.39 -13.79 8.54
CA LEU A 30 13.38 -14.64 9.16
C LEU A 30 13.97 -15.79 9.97
N LYS A 31 15.15 -16.26 9.63
CA LYS A 31 15.80 -17.39 10.32
C LYS A 31 16.07 -17.17 11.82
N VAL A 32 16.04 -15.92 12.27
CA VAL A 32 16.23 -15.57 13.68
C VAL A 32 14.96 -15.75 14.52
N PHE A 33 13.82 -16.05 13.90
CA PHE A 33 12.54 -16.26 14.58
C PHE A 33 12.20 -17.75 14.67
N PRO A 34 12.42 -18.43 15.81
CA PRO A 34 12.19 -19.88 15.94
C PRO A 34 10.77 -20.29 15.62
N ASP A 35 9.80 -19.45 16.00
CA ASP A 35 8.37 -19.72 15.84
C ASP A 35 7.92 -20.00 14.40
N ILE A 36 8.65 -19.47 13.40
CA ILE A 36 8.27 -19.60 11.99
C ILE A 36 9.19 -20.52 11.19
N GLN A 37 10.15 -21.18 11.85
CA GLN A 37 11.08 -22.08 11.16
C GLN A 37 10.46 -23.42 10.79
N ARG A 38 9.40 -23.82 11.50
CA ARG A 38 8.69 -25.08 11.26
C ARG A 38 7.18 -24.90 11.40
N ARG A 39 6.45 -25.64 10.57
CA ARG A 39 5.01 -25.78 10.72
C ARG A 39 4.69 -26.55 12.00
N LYS A 40 3.70 -26.07 12.75
CA LYS A 40 3.23 -26.74 13.97
C LYS A 40 2.46 -28.02 13.62
N PRO A 41 2.42 -29.02 14.53
CA PRO A 41 1.53 -30.16 14.35
C PRO A 41 0.08 -29.70 14.14
N ARG A 42 -0.61 -30.29 13.17
CA ARG A 42 -2.00 -29.96 12.78
C ARG A 42 -2.23 -28.55 12.23
N GLU A 43 -1.19 -27.74 12.04
CA GLU A 43 -1.29 -26.42 11.38
C GLU A 43 -1.46 -26.61 9.88
N SER A 44 -2.44 -25.93 9.26
CA SER A 44 -2.58 -25.95 7.81
C SER A 44 -1.44 -25.20 7.12
N HIS A 45 -1.22 -25.45 5.83
CA HIS A 45 -0.26 -24.66 5.04
C HIS A 45 -0.59 -23.17 5.04
N PHE A 46 -1.89 -22.86 4.98
CA PHE A 46 -2.34 -21.48 5.01
C PHE A 46 -2.02 -20.81 6.36
N ASP A 47 -2.32 -21.47 7.48
CA ASP A 47 -2.07 -20.93 8.82
C ASP A 47 -0.58 -20.71 9.07
N TYR A 48 0.26 -21.61 8.59
CA TYR A 48 1.71 -21.45 8.65
C TYR A 48 2.17 -20.22 7.88
N ASN A 49 1.76 -20.10 6.62
CA ASN A 49 2.13 -18.95 5.78
C ASN A 49 1.59 -17.64 6.34
N PHE A 50 0.38 -17.63 6.91
CA PHE A 50 -0.19 -16.48 7.58
C PHE A 50 0.61 -16.06 8.82
N ARG A 51 1.07 -17.03 9.60
CA ARG A 51 1.93 -16.80 10.78
C ARG A 51 3.30 -16.24 10.36
N VAL A 52 3.90 -16.74 9.28
CA VAL A 52 5.13 -16.17 8.69
C VAL A 52 4.89 -14.72 8.25
N LEU A 53 3.80 -14.46 7.52
CA LEU A 53 3.41 -13.11 7.09
C LEU A 53 3.29 -12.15 8.28
N ALA A 54 2.60 -12.57 9.35
CA ALA A 54 2.41 -11.74 10.53
C ALA A 54 3.75 -11.30 11.16
N VAL A 55 4.77 -12.15 11.13
CA VAL A 55 6.13 -11.79 11.55
C VAL A 55 6.80 -10.86 10.55
N MET A 56 6.68 -11.12 9.25
CA MET A 56 7.31 -10.31 8.20
C MET A 56 6.86 -8.84 8.26
N LEU A 57 5.57 -8.61 8.51
CA LEU A 57 5.02 -7.25 8.59
C LEU A 57 5.53 -6.45 9.82
N GLN A 58 6.15 -7.13 10.80
CA GLN A 58 6.73 -6.49 12.00
C GLN A 58 8.21 -6.16 11.88
N ILE A 59 8.90 -6.63 10.83
CA ILE A 59 10.35 -6.51 10.71
C ILE A 59 10.77 -5.65 9.50
N GLY A 60 11.92 -5.00 9.63
CA GLY A 60 12.50 -4.23 8.51
C GLY A 60 13.02 -5.12 7.37
N PRO A 61 12.93 -4.66 6.15
CA PRO A 61 12.46 -3.35 5.70
C PRO A 61 10.93 -3.25 5.56
N TRP A 62 10.20 -4.37 5.58
CA TRP A 62 8.79 -4.48 5.23
C TRP A 62 7.88 -3.68 6.16
N LYS A 63 8.20 -3.64 7.46
CA LYS A 63 7.45 -2.88 8.46
C LYS A 63 7.23 -1.40 8.08
N ARG A 64 8.13 -0.83 7.28
CA ARG A 64 8.06 0.59 6.91
C ARG A 64 7.46 0.83 5.51
N LEU A 65 7.25 -0.22 4.73
CA LEU A 65 6.67 -0.08 3.41
C LEU A 65 5.18 0.24 3.50
N PRO A 66 4.64 1.04 2.58
CA PRO A 66 3.21 1.37 2.54
C PRO A 66 2.39 0.22 1.93
N LEU A 67 2.55 -0.98 2.50
CA LEU A 67 1.87 -2.17 2.02
C LEU A 67 0.38 -2.13 2.34
N THR A 68 -0.40 -2.83 1.55
CA THR A 68 -1.81 -3.10 1.78
C THR A 68 -2.01 -4.60 1.82
N ILE A 69 -2.67 -5.07 2.86
CA ILE A 69 -3.10 -6.46 3.02
C ILE A 69 -4.51 -6.56 2.48
N ARG A 70 -4.74 -7.42 1.48
CA ARG A 70 -6.07 -7.55 0.87
C ARG A 70 -6.54 -8.99 0.92
N TRP A 71 -7.63 -9.21 1.62
CA TRP A 71 -8.35 -10.47 1.61
C TRP A 71 -9.21 -10.59 0.35
N ILE A 72 -9.06 -11.69 -0.38
CA ILE A 72 -9.84 -11.99 -1.60
C ILE A 72 -10.97 -12.95 -1.30
N SER A 73 -10.76 -13.89 -0.36
CA SER A 73 -11.77 -14.86 0.05
C SER A 73 -12.18 -14.60 1.50
N ALA A 74 -13.48 -14.43 1.73
CA ALA A 74 -14.06 -14.22 3.04
C ALA A 74 -13.83 -15.41 3.98
N ASP A 75 -13.95 -16.64 3.46
CA ASP A 75 -13.81 -17.90 4.24
C ASP A 75 -12.46 -18.03 4.95
N TYR A 76 -11.43 -17.39 4.42
CA TYR A 76 -10.09 -17.42 4.96
C TYR A 76 -9.72 -16.15 5.75
N CYS A 77 -10.61 -15.16 5.79
CA CYS A 77 -10.38 -13.92 6.52
C CYS A 77 -10.31 -14.22 8.02
N ARG A 78 -9.26 -13.72 8.67
CA ARG A 78 -9.05 -13.86 10.10
C ARG A 78 -8.20 -12.74 10.65
N ASP A 79 -8.30 -12.55 11.96
CA ASP A 79 -7.50 -11.56 12.67
C ASP A 79 -6.04 -11.98 12.76
N PHE A 80 -5.18 -10.98 12.78
CA PHE A 80 -3.77 -11.19 13.05
C PHE A 80 -3.55 -11.59 14.52
N PRO A 81 -2.55 -12.42 14.80
CA PRO A 81 -2.22 -12.81 16.18
C PRO A 81 -1.94 -11.58 17.04
N ILE A 82 -2.34 -11.65 18.30
CA ILE A 82 -2.10 -10.60 19.31
C ILE A 82 -0.61 -10.24 19.33
N GLY A 83 -0.30 -8.95 19.27
CA GLY A 83 1.07 -8.44 19.20
C GLY A 83 1.78 -8.57 17.86
N LYS A 84 1.11 -9.11 16.82
CA LYS A 84 1.60 -9.21 15.43
C LYS A 84 0.63 -8.58 14.44
N THR A 85 -0.23 -7.67 14.91
CA THR A 85 -1.11 -6.86 14.04
C THR A 85 -0.27 -5.97 13.14
N PRO A 86 -0.59 -5.88 11.84
CA PRO A 86 0.13 -4.98 10.92
C PRO A 86 0.21 -3.55 11.46
N PRO A 87 1.28 -2.81 11.16
CA PRO A 87 1.37 -1.39 11.50
C PRO A 87 0.18 -0.60 10.97
N VAL A 88 -0.24 0.45 11.69
CA VAL A 88 -1.44 1.28 11.37
C VAL A 88 -1.42 1.85 9.95
N HIS A 89 -0.23 2.12 9.39
CA HIS A 89 -0.09 2.62 8.02
C HIS A 89 -0.27 1.56 6.93
N MET A 90 -0.48 0.29 7.31
CA MET A 90 -0.76 -0.82 6.40
C MET A 90 -2.25 -1.19 6.51
N PRO A 91 -3.12 -0.66 5.64
CA PRO A 91 -4.54 -0.97 5.70
C PRO A 91 -4.80 -2.44 5.35
N ILE A 92 -5.82 -3.00 6.01
CA ILE A 92 -6.40 -4.30 5.69
C ILE A 92 -7.65 -4.03 4.87
N CYS A 93 -7.69 -4.55 3.65
CA CYS A 93 -8.77 -4.37 2.70
C CYS A 93 -9.37 -5.71 2.30
N HIS A 94 -10.61 -5.69 1.79
CA HIS A 94 -11.35 -6.88 1.39
C HIS A 94 -11.79 -6.78 -0.08
N GLY A 95 -12.13 -7.91 -0.67
CA GLY A 95 -12.64 -8.00 -2.02
C GLY A 95 -11.60 -7.84 -3.13
N ARG A 96 -12.06 -7.89 -4.36
CA ARG A 96 -11.20 -7.86 -5.56
C ARG A 96 -10.59 -6.48 -5.78
N VAL A 97 -9.40 -6.44 -6.35
CA VAL A 97 -8.74 -5.19 -6.75
C VAL A 97 -9.53 -4.57 -7.90
N LYS A 98 -10.18 -3.43 -7.66
CA LYS A 98 -10.81 -2.63 -8.72
C LYS A 98 -9.71 -1.80 -9.40
N ILE A 99 -9.25 -2.22 -10.57
CA ILE A 99 -8.32 -1.45 -11.39
C ILE A 99 -9.13 -0.41 -12.14
N LYS A 100 -9.07 0.85 -11.74
CA LYS A 100 -9.52 1.94 -12.61
C LYS A 100 -8.54 2.01 -13.78
N LYS A 101 -9.01 1.73 -15.00
CA LYS A 101 -8.25 2.03 -16.21
C LYS A 101 -7.98 3.53 -16.18
N ILE A 102 -6.74 3.92 -15.99
CA ILE A 102 -6.32 5.30 -16.23
C ILE A 102 -6.62 5.53 -17.71
N PRO A 103 -7.51 6.47 -18.09
CA PRO A 103 -7.72 6.75 -19.49
C PRO A 103 -6.35 7.13 -20.05
N LYS A 104 -5.85 6.34 -21.00
CA LYS A 104 -4.74 6.78 -21.84
C LYS A 104 -5.23 8.08 -22.45
N SER A 105 -4.57 9.20 -22.13
CA SER A 105 -4.88 10.47 -22.72
C SER A 105 -4.86 10.29 -24.24
N SER A 106 -6.04 10.13 -24.83
CA SER A 106 -6.22 10.30 -26.26
C SER A 106 -5.84 11.76 -26.53
N ASP A 107 -4.93 11.92 -27.43
CA ASP A 107 -4.42 13.17 -27.98
C ASP A 107 -5.60 13.95 -28.57
N SER A 108 -6.31 14.68 -27.73
CA SER A 108 -7.41 15.55 -28.14
C SER A 108 -7.25 16.89 -27.44
N GLY A 109 -6.65 17.83 -28.18
CA GLY A 109 -6.82 19.26 -27.98
C GLY A 109 -6.46 19.80 -26.60
N ILE A 110 -5.18 19.77 -26.24
CA ILE A 110 -4.68 20.52 -25.09
C ILE A 110 -4.81 22.02 -25.45
N SER A 111 -5.84 22.67 -24.91
CA SER A 111 -5.96 24.12 -24.96
C SER A 111 -4.70 24.75 -24.33
N ASP A 112 -4.18 25.80 -24.94
CA ASP A 112 -2.95 26.53 -24.57
C ASP A 112 -2.92 27.05 -23.10
N ALA A 113 -4.04 26.99 -22.37
CA ALA A 113 -4.15 27.36 -20.96
C ALA A 113 -3.47 26.36 -19.98
N MET A 114 -3.08 25.15 -20.42
CA MET A 114 -2.41 24.14 -19.59
C MET A 114 -0.88 24.11 -19.69
N LYS A 115 -0.28 25.06 -20.41
CA LYS A 115 1.19 25.19 -20.54
C LYS A 115 1.87 25.84 -19.32
N MET A 116 1.13 26.30 -18.31
CA MET A 116 1.75 26.71 -17.05
C MET A 116 2.21 25.48 -16.29
N GLY A 117 3.52 25.21 -16.32
CA GLY A 117 4.15 24.09 -15.67
C GLY A 117 3.78 24.03 -14.18
N ILE A 118 3.61 22.80 -13.64
CA ILE A 118 3.36 22.59 -12.22
C ILE A 118 4.69 22.74 -11.48
N PHE A 119 4.73 23.64 -10.49
CA PHE A 119 5.92 23.88 -9.67
C PHE A 119 5.79 23.29 -8.28
N CYS A 120 6.91 22.79 -7.77
CA CYS A 120 6.99 22.22 -6.41
C CYS A 120 6.85 23.31 -5.36
N ARG A 121 5.92 23.17 -4.42
CA ARG A 121 5.76 24.13 -3.32
C ARG A 121 6.82 24.01 -2.21
N ILE A 122 7.85 23.18 -2.41
CA ILE A 122 8.96 23.01 -1.47
C ILE A 122 10.25 23.57 -2.05
N CYS A 123 10.64 23.20 -3.28
CA CYS A 123 11.88 23.67 -3.93
C CYS A 123 11.65 24.70 -5.03
N TYR A 124 10.38 24.98 -5.37
CA TYR A 124 9.97 25.93 -6.41
C TYR A 124 10.41 25.59 -7.84
N GLU A 125 10.91 24.37 -8.06
CA GLU A 125 11.29 23.87 -9.38
C GLU A 125 10.13 23.20 -10.10
N TYR A 126 10.25 23.07 -11.43
CA TYR A 126 9.28 22.38 -12.28
C TYR A 126 9.14 20.89 -11.91
N ILE A 127 7.90 20.41 -11.88
CA ILE A 127 7.60 19.00 -11.57
C ILE A 127 7.16 18.26 -12.83
N LYS A 128 7.87 17.19 -13.15
CA LYS A 128 7.40 16.21 -14.14
C LYS A 128 6.19 15.44 -13.55
N PRO A 129 5.13 15.17 -14.33
CA PRO A 129 3.92 14.50 -13.86
C PRO A 129 4.19 13.21 -13.04
N ASP A 130 5.13 12.39 -13.52
CA ASP A 130 5.48 11.12 -12.88
C ASP A 130 6.11 11.28 -11.48
N ASN A 131 6.70 12.45 -11.20
CA ASN A 131 7.36 12.74 -9.93
C ASN A 131 6.51 13.61 -9.00
N SER A 132 5.27 13.92 -9.38
CA SER A 132 4.36 14.75 -8.61
C SER A 132 3.68 13.94 -7.50
N VAL A 133 3.41 14.60 -6.39
CA VAL A 133 2.53 14.14 -5.32
C VAL A 133 1.65 15.30 -4.87
N ALA A 134 0.36 15.03 -4.69
CA ALA A 134 -0.62 16.02 -4.24
C ALA A 134 -1.19 15.61 -2.88
N CYS A 135 -1.62 16.59 -2.10
CA CYS A 135 -2.31 16.33 -0.84
C CYS A 135 -3.60 15.52 -1.08
N ILE A 136 -3.92 14.62 -0.13
CA ILE A 136 -5.16 13.83 -0.18
C ILE A 136 -6.39 14.64 0.21
N SER A 137 -6.22 15.70 1.01
CA SER A 137 -7.32 16.57 1.43
C SER A 137 -7.97 17.28 0.24
N PRO A 138 -9.30 17.17 0.02
CA PRO A 138 -9.97 17.74 -1.16
C PRO A 138 -9.81 19.25 -1.31
N SER A 139 -9.78 19.98 -0.19
CA SER A 139 -9.64 21.44 -0.16
C SER A 139 -8.19 21.92 -0.30
N CYS A 140 -7.20 21.02 -0.31
CA CYS A 140 -5.80 21.39 -0.30
C CYS A 140 -5.20 21.34 -1.72
N ARG A 141 -4.61 22.45 -2.16
CA ARG A 141 -3.95 22.56 -3.47
C ARG A 141 -2.43 22.32 -3.41
N PHE A 142 -1.94 21.61 -2.40
CA PHE A 142 -0.52 21.29 -2.32
C PHE A 142 -0.14 20.29 -3.43
N VAL A 143 0.91 20.66 -4.18
CA VAL A 143 1.60 19.77 -5.12
C VAL A 143 3.10 19.94 -4.91
N GLY A 144 3.85 18.85 -4.89
CA GLY A 144 5.30 18.86 -4.71
C GLY A 144 5.97 17.66 -5.36
N HIS A 145 7.31 17.71 -5.44
CA HIS A 145 8.05 16.50 -5.79
C HIS A 145 7.92 15.46 -4.69
N LEU A 146 7.75 14.21 -5.08
CA LEU A 146 7.76 13.08 -4.14
C LEU A 146 9.03 13.08 -3.27
N LYS A 147 10.20 13.31 -3.90
CA LYS A 147 11.50 13.37 -3.19
C LYS A 147 11.59 14.54 -2.20
N CYS A 148 11.05 15.71 -2.56
CA CYS A 148 11.08 16.88 -1.67
C CYS A 148 10.23 16.65 -0.42
N LEU A 149 9.03 16.09 -0.60
CA LEU A 149 8.15 15.76 0.52
C LEU A 149 8.74 14.64 1.38
N ALA A 150 9.32 13.60 0.75
CA ALA A 150 9.99 12.52 1.49
C ALA A 150 11.14 13.05 2.36
N LYS A 151 12.01 13.90 1.81
CA LYS A 151 13.12 14.52 2.57
C LYS A 151 12.64 15.33 3.78
N LEU A 152 11.50 15.99 3.66
CA LEU A 152 10.93 16.80 4.73
C LEU A 152 10.37 15.94 5.88
N TRP A 153 9.89 14.73 5.55
CA TRP A 153 9.24 13.84 6.52
C TRP A 153 10.13 12.73 7.06
N LEU A 154 11.31 12.51 6.44
CA LEU A 154 12.26 11.51 6.91
C LEU A 154 12.94 11.92 8.20
N GLU A 155 12.96 11.04 9.17
CA GLU A 155 13.79 11.14 10.36
C GLU A 155 15.19 10.55 10.12
N PRO A 156 16.17 10.92 10.92
CA PRO A 156 17.52 10.36 10.79
C PRO A 156 17.54 8.83 10.83
N GLY A 157 18.18 8.22 9.84
CA GLY A 157 18.26 6.76 9.71
C GLY A 157 17.07 6.10 9.00
N GLU A 158 16.10 6.88 8.53
CA GLU A 158 14.96 6.37 7.76
C GLU A 158 15.18 6.47 6.25
N TYR A 159 14.64 5.52 5.51
CA TYR A 159 14.69 5.49 4.04
C TYR A 159 13.33 5.77 3.38
N VAL A 160 12.25 5.53 4.11
CA VAL A 160 10.87 5.77 3.66
C VAL A 160 10.11 6.39 4.83
N PRO A 161 9.48 7.55 4.64
CA PRO A 161 8.66 8.14 5.70
C PRO A 161 7.38 7.31 5.91
N ILE A 162 6.86 7.32 7.12
CA ILE A 162 5.58 6.68 7.45
C ILE A 162 4.47 7.71 7.38
N GLN A 163 4.68 8.88 7.97
CA GLN A 163 3.72 9.96 8.04
C GLN A 163 4.41 11.32 8.08
N GLY A 164 3.64 12.37 7.88
CA GLY A 164 4.12 13.74 8.05
C GLY A 164 3.02 14.75 7.83
N SER A 165 3.31 16.03 8.10
CA SER A 165 2.34 17.11 7.96
C SER A 165 2.40 17.73 6.56
N CYS A 166 1.23 17.95 5.96
CA CYS A 166 1.14 18.68 4.69
C CYS A 166 1.69 20.10 4.86
N VAL A 167 2.54 20.52 3.92
CA VAL A 167 3.16 21.86 3.94
C VAL A 167 2.13 22.98 3.90
N SER A 168 1.01 22.78 3.17
CA SER A 168 -0.04 23.80 2.99
C SER A 168 -1.14 23.74 4.04
N CYS A 169 -1.82 22.60 4.20
CA CYS A 169 -2.99 22.51 5.11
C CYS A 169 -2.66 22.01 6.51
N LYS A 170 -1.41 21.66 6.79
CA LYS A 170 -0.88 21.18 8.09
C LYS A 170 -1.52 19.87 8.61
N LYS A 171 -2.43 19.25 7.88
CA LYS A 171 -2.99 17.95 8.25
C LYS A 171 -1.90 16.88 8.24
N THR A 172 -1.93 16.00 9.23
CA THR A 172 -1.08 14.80 9.27
C THR A 172 -1.59 13.80 8.23
N LEU A 173 -0.70 13.28 7.41
CA LEU A 173 -0.98 12.38 6.31
C LEU A 173 -0.08 11.16 6.38
N LEU A 174 -0.60 10.01 6.04
CA LEU A 174 0.21 8.81 5.85
C LEU A 174 0.88 8.82 4.48
N TRP A 175 2.15 8.47 4.44
CA TRP A 175 2.90 8.35 3.18
C TRP A 175 2.25 7.36 2.22
N GLY A 176 1.76 6.25 2.75
CA GLY A 176 1.07 5.23 1.97
C GLY A 176 -0.16 5.76 1.25
N ASP A 177 -0.94 6.65 1.87
CA ASP A 177 -2.14 7.22 1.26
C ASP A 177 -1.79 8.14 0.08
N LEU A 178 -0.71 8.92 0.21
CA LEU A 178 -0.21 9.73 -0.90
C LEU A 178 0.22 8.87 -2.08
N ILE A 179 0.93 7.77 -1.83
CA ILE A 179 1.36 6.84 -2.87
C ILE A 179 0.16 6.12 -3.49
N ARG A 180 -0.82 5.67 -2.70
CA ARG A 180 -2.06 5.06 -3.20
C ARG A 180 -2.83 6.02 -4.10
N LYS A 181 -3.02 7.28 -3.67
CA LYS A 181 -3.66 8.32 -4.49
C LYS A 181 -2.89 8.54 -5.80
N LYS A 182 -1.57 8.68 -5.73
CA LYS A 182 -0.70 8.83 -6.91
C LYS A 182 -0.87 7.68 -7.91
N ASN A 183 -1.03 6.46 -7.42
CA ASN A 183 -1.24 5.25 -8.22
C ASN A 183 -2.70 5.04 -8.66
N GLY A 184 -3.56 6.05 -8.47
CA GLY A 184 -4.95 6.02 -8.94
C GLY A 184 -5.93 5.29 -8.02
N CYS A 185 -5.53 4.94 -6.78
CA CYS A 185 -6.47 4.44 -5.79
C CYS A 185 -7.37 5.60 -5.32
N SER A 186 -8.67 5.52 -5.61
CA SER A 186 -9.65 6.51 -5.15
C SER A 186 -10.25 6.17 -3.77
N ASP A 187 -10.15 4.92 -3.38
CA ASP A 187 -10.81 4.37 -2.18
C ASP A 187 -9.82 4.34 -1.01
N LEU A 188 -9.33 5.53 -0.62
CA LEU A 188 -8.40 5.67 0.50
C LEU A 188 -9.10 5.45 1.85
N GLU A 189 -10.44 5.63 1.90
CA GLU A 189 -11.25 5.51 3.11
C GLU A 189 -12.02 4.19 3.20
N ASN A 190 -12.15 3.46 2.09
CA ASN A 190 -12.95 2.24 2.00
C ASN A 190 -12.08 1.00 1.89
N CYS A 191 -11.52 0.58 3.02
CA CYS A 191 -11.26 -0.84 3.24
C CYS A 191 -12.59 -1.46 3.68
N VAL A 192 -13.55 -1.55 2.75
CA VAL A 192 -14.91 -2.03 3.01
C VAL A 192 -14.86 -3.51 3.26
N GLU A 193 -15.63 -3.96 4.24
CA GLU A 193 -16.02 -5.34 4.47
C GLU A 193 -16.52 -5.99 3.16
N PHE A 194 -16.50 -7.31 3.07
CA PHE A 194 -17.05 -8.01 1.91
C PHE A 194 -18.50 -7.57 1.71
N GLU A 195 -18.79 -6.90 0.60
CA GLU A 195 -20.17 -6.76 0.15
C GLU A 195 -20.63 -8.18 -0.22
N ASP A 196 -21.59 -8.73 0.53
CA ASP A 196 -22.28 -9.94 0.17
C ASP A 196 -23.00 -9.64 -1.16
N ASP A 197 -22.46 -10.20 -2.24
CA ASP A 197 -23.07 -10.17 -3.58
C ASP A 197 -24.26 -11.16 -3.54
N ASP A 198 -25.34 -10.70 -2.87
CA ASP A 198 -26.55 -11.48 -2.68
C ASP A 198 -27.25 -11.63 -4.04
N GLY A 199 -27.10 -12.86 -4.58
CA GLY A 199 -28.06 -13.56 -5.37
C GLY A 199 -28.83 -12.81 -6.44
N GLY A 200 -28.28 -12.76 -7.65
CA GLY A 200 -29.13 -12.70 -8.84
C GLY A 200 -30.08 -13.90 -8.87
N SER A 201 -31.34 -13.68 -8.49
CA SER A 201 -32.45 -14.59 -8.70
C SER A 201 -32.52 -14.93 -10.19
N PHE A 202 -32.19 -16.17 -10.54
CA PHE A 202 -32.56 -16.74 -11.83
C PHE A 202 -34.02 -17.11 -11.75
N ASP A 203 -34.91 -16.24 -12.21
CA ASP A 203 -36.29 -16.62 -12.60
C ASP A 203 -36.20 -17.49 -13.84
N ILE A 204 -36.44 -18.80 -13.62
CA ILE A 204 -36.75 -19.76 -14.70
C ILE A 204 -38.26 -19.69 -14.89
N SER A 205 -38.66 -19.12 -16.00
CA SER A 205 -40.00 -19.30 -16.60
C SER A 205 -39.86 -19.93 -17.96
#